data_9a6a4fd4f7d405ea0cb811f32a7c9535
#
_entry.id   9a6a4fd4f7d405ea0cb811f32a7c9535
#
_cell.length_a   1.000
_cell.length_b   1.000
_cell.length_c   1.000
_cell.angle_alpha   90.00
_cell.angle_beta   90.00
_cell.angle_gamma   90.00
#
_symmetry.space_group_name_H-M   'P 1'
#
loop_
_entity.id
_entity.type
_entity.pdbx_description
1 polymer ?
#
loop_
_entity_poly.entity_id
_entity_poly.type
_entity_poly.pdbx_seq_one_letter_code
_entity_poly.pdbx_strand_id
1 'polypeptide(L)'
;MTQHIVVVGAGIAGASCAWVLANRGYRVTVLDAASQPGSGGSGNPLAIIYPKLVNAELTPNHLQSLAYLHTLALLQQPQFAEHFQQTGVLWLDQDRSLQDVDATHPWWQEKVWRLDSKAASEQAGVALNRSALWFPEAGFIRTDGLLRTLLAHENVRAVFNARVCGAEALKSQWRINSTQGYFSADALVLAYAGSSSISLTDGLPLRPVRGQISQIPTAIPLRTTLCYGGYLTPSDSGYHCVGATFSPMDLQTDIRDQDHQFNANELGKNIPALAESLPLQVTWLGRASLRWQTPDFSPMAGRHDPSLLNALTEHPPRKHRPELATPDLPPLYVSIGHGAKGYTQAWVAAEIIANEITNTPSPWPESIAKQLAPDRFIWRDWQRGRLWTPRRARG
;
A
#
# COMPACT_ATOMS: atom_id res chain seq x y z
N MET A 1 -10.93 21.54 -23.14
CA MET A 1 -10.86 21.83 -21.67
C MET A 1 -10.13 20.68 -21.02
N THR A 2 -9.22 20.97 -20.09
CA THR A 2 -8.52 19.92 -19.33
C THR A 2 -9.51 19.19 -18.45
N GLN A 3 -9.58 17.85 -18.56
CA GLN A 3 -10.48 17.03 -17.74
C GLN A 3 -10.16 17.20 -16.26
N HIS A 4 -11.22 17.23 -15.45
CA HIS A 4 -11.12 17.34 -13.99
C HIS A 4 -11.40 15.99 -13.34
N ILE A 5 -10.45 15.53 -12.54
CA ILE A 5 -10.54 14.27 -11.82
C ILE A 5 -10.64 14.54 -10.32
N VAL A 6 -11.57 13.87 -9.66
CA VAL A 6 -11.63 13.86 -8.19
C VAL A 6 -11.09 12.53 -7.68
N VAL A 7 -10.18 12.61 -6.71
CA VAL A 7 -9.62 11.47 -5.98
C VAL A 7 -10.12 11.54 -4.53
N VAL A 8 -10.68 10.46 -4.03
CA VAL A 8 -11.17 10.38 -2.63
C VAL A 8 -10.19 9.58 -1.79
N GLY A 9 -9.55 10.26 -0.84
CA GLY A 9 -8.51 9.74 0.04
C GLY A 9 -7.13 10.31 -0.26
N ALA A 10 -6.46 10.86 0.77
CA ALA A 10 -5.11 11.43 0.72
C ALA A 10 -4.07 10.52 1.39
N GLY A 11 -4.29 9.20 1.40
CA GLY A 11 -3.27 8.21 1.68
C GLY A 11 -2.35 8.00 0.48
N ILE A 12 -1.37 7.10 0.59
CA ILE A 12 -0.41 6.85 -0.51
C ILE A 12 -1.10 6.44 -1.80
N ALA A 13 -2.20 5.69 -1.77
CA ALA A 13 -2.95 5.30 -2.95
C ALA A 13 -3.51 6.51 -3.71
N GLY A 14 -4.18 7.42 -2.99
CA GLY A 14 -4.75 8.62 -3.62
C GLY A 14 -3.70 9.66 -4.00
N ALA A 15 -2.69 9.86 -3.15
CA ALA A 15 -1.61 10.80 -3.43
C ALA A 15 -0.79 10.39 -4.68
N SER A 16 -0.49 9.08 -4.83
CA SER A 16 0.17 8.56 -6.04
C SER A 16 -0.71 8.74 -7.29
N CYS A 17 -2.01 8.42 -7.20
CA CYS A 17 -2.94 8.66 -8.31
C CYS A 17 -3.00 10.14 -8.70
N ALA A 18 -3.11 11.03 -7.71
CA ALA A 18 -3.18 12.47 -7.95
C ALA A 18 -1.93 12.98 -8.63
N TRP A 19 -0.75 12.58 -8.14
CA TRP A 19 0.53 13.00 -8.70
C TRP A 19 0.74 12.48 -10.13
N VAL A 20 0.47 11.20 -10.37
CA VAL A 20 0.62 10.60 -11.71
C VAL A 20 -0.32 11.26 -12.72
N LEU A 21 -1.58 11.49 -12.34
CA LEU A 21 -2.56 12.16 -13.21
C LEU A 21 -2.20 13.63 -13.46
N ALA A 22 -1.75 14.34 -12.43
CA ALA A 22 -1.32 15.73 -12.54
C ALA A 22 -0.11 15.89 -13.47
N ASN A 23 0.87 14.98 -13.40
CA ASN A 23 2.01 14.94 -14.34
C ASN A 23 1.59 14.65 -15.80
N ARG A 24 0.41 14.06 -16.01
CA ARG A 24 -0.18 13.87 -17.34
C ARG A 24 -1.06 15.04 -17.79
N GLY A 25 -1.05 16.15 -17.04
CA GLY A 25 -1.74 17.40 -17.37
C GLY A 25 -3.20 17.46 -16.93
N TYR A 26 -3.68 16.50 -16.10
CA TYR A 26 -5.04 16.56 -15.55
C TYR A 26 -5.12 17.52 -14.37
N ARG A 27 -6.25 18.20 -14.22
CA ARG A 27 -6.59 18.92 -13.00
C ARG A 27 -7.16 17.93 -12.00
N VAL A 28 -6.54 17.81 -10.83
CA VAL A 28 -6.92 16.84 -9.81
C VAL A 28 -7.37 17.53 -8.52
N THR A 29 -8.53 17.16 -7.99
CA THR A 29 -8.94 17.53 -6.63
C THR A 29 -8.90 16.28 -5.75
N VAL A 30 -8.13 16.32 -4.65
CA VAL A 30 -8.08 15.25 -3.65
C VAL A 30 -8.95 15.65 -2.47
N LEU A 31 -9.91 14.80 -2.09
CA LEU A 31 -10.79 14.99 -0.95
C LEU A 31 -10.41 14.00 0.16
N ASP A 32 -10.16 14.48 1.37
CA ASP A 32 -9.92 13.60 2.52
C ASP A 32 -10.74 14.06 3.74
N ALA A 33 -11.26 13.08 4.47
CA ALA A 33 -12.04 13.32 5.69
C ALA A 33 -11.20 13.83 6.86
N ALA A 34 -9.91 13.55 6.87
CA ALA A 34 -8.98 13.99 7.91
C ALA A 34 -8.46 15.39 7.64
N SER A 35 -7.79 15.97 8.64
CA SER A 35 -7.20 17.32 8.56
C SER A 35 -5.85 17.37 7.86
N GLN A 36 -5.25 16.19 7.57
CA GLN A 36 -3.93 16.07 6.94
C GLN A 36 -3.80 14.75 6.17
N PRO A 37 -2.86 14.64 5.21
CA PRO A 37 -2.65 13.42 4.48
C PRO A 37 -2.14 12.29 5.38
N GLY A 38 -2.35 11.04 4.95
CA GLY A 38 -1.80 9.88 5.62
C GLY A 38 -2.43 9.52 6.97
N SER A 39 -3.54 10.10 7.36
CA SER A 39 -4.16 9.86 8.68
C SER A 39 -4.63 8.42 8.91
N GLY A 40 -4.85 7.65 7.84
CA GLY A 40 -5.18 6.21 7.88
C GLY A 40 -3.96 5.29 7.87
N GLY A 41 -4.02 4.17 7.14
CA GLY A 41 -2.97 3.15 7.03
C GLY A 41 -1.63 3.64 6.47
N SER A 42 -1.60 4.80 5.83
CA SER A 42 -0.39 5.39 5.24
C SER A 42 0.44 6.26 6.20
N GLY A 43 0.02 6.44 7.43
CA GLY A 43 0.64 7.46 8.30
C GLY A 43 1.63 6.92 9.34
N ASN A 44 2.13 5.69 9.22
CA ASN A 44 3.28 5.29 10.02
C ASN A 44 4.45 6.24 9.69
N PRO A 45 5.23 6.71 10.66
CA PRO A 45 6.31 7.68 10.40
C PRO A 45 7.25 7.20 9.30
N LEU A 46 7.58 5.92 9.32
CA LEU A 46 8.46 5.28 8.36
C LEU A 46 7.78 4.12 7.65
N ALA A 47 7.97 4.03 6.33
CA ALA A 47 7.55 2.90 5.51
C ALA A 47 8.76 2.20 4.91
N ILE A 48 8.94 0.91 5.21
CA ILE A 48 10.09 0.15 4.75
C ILE A 48 9.87 -0.30 3.32
N ILE A 49 10.88 -0.08 2.48
CA ILE A 49 10.90 -0.44 1.06
C ILE A 49 11.97 -1.50 0.84
N TYR A 50 11.58 -2.69 0.47
CA TYR A 50 12.45 -3.78 0.07
C TYR A 50 11.72 -4.74 -0.88
N PRO A 51 12.44 -5.48 -1.75
CA PRO A 51 11.81 -6.40 -2.67
C PRO A 51 11.28 -7.65 -1.97
N LYS A 52 10.31 -8.31 -2.58
CA LYS A 52 10.02 -9.71 -2.32
C LYS A 52 10.66 -10.53 -3.42
N LEU A 53 11.60 -11.37 -3.08
CA LEU A 53 12.22 -12.30 -4.01
C LEU A 53 11.29 -13.51 -4.23
N VAL A 54 11.27 -14.00 -5.45
CA VAL A 54 10.53 -15.19 -5.91
C VAL A 54 11.41 -15.95 -6.90
N ASN A 55 10.96 -17.14 -7.32
CA ASN A 55 11.67 -17.92 -8.33
C ASN A 55 11.89 -17.13 -9.62
N ALA A 56 12.99 -17.38 -10.32
CA ALA A 56 13.39 -16.66 -11.53
C ALA A 56 12.27 -16.57 -12.58
N GLU A 57 11.55 -17.67 -12.82
CA GLU A 57 10.45 -17.73 -13.78
C GLU A 57 9.29 -16.77 -13.44
N LEU A 58 9.05 -16.51 -12.16
CA LEU A 58 7.98 -15.63 -11.69
C LEU A 58 8.38 -14.17 -11.67
N THR A 59 9.68 -13.87 -11.51
CA THR A 59 10.18 -12.51 -11.30
C THR A 59 9.71 -11.50 -12.33
N PRO A 60 9.71 -11.79 -13.66
CA PRO A 60 9.28 -10.85 -14.70
C PRO A 60 7.81 -10.40 -14.61
N ASN A 61 6.98 -11.18 -13.94
CA ASN A 61 5.55 -10.94 -13.80
C ASN A 61 5.11 -10.79 -12.33
N HIS A 62 6.07 -10.67 -11.42
CA HIS A 62 5.76 -10.58 -10.00
C HIS A 62 5.53 -9.13 -9.58
N LEU A 63 4.28 -8.81 -9.22
CA LEU A 63 3.86 -7.45 -8.85
C LEU A 63 4.79 -6.78 -7.83
N GLN A 64 5.13 -7.46 -6.73
CA GLN A 64 5.91 -6.82 -5.66
C GLN A 64 7.35 -6.55 -6.07
N SER A 65 7.95 -7.40 -6.92
CA SER A 65 9.30 -7.18 -7.48
C SER A 65 9.30 -5.98 -8.43
N LEU A 66 8.36 -5.95 -9.37
CA LEU A 66 8.21 -4.84 -10.32
C LEU A 66 7.89 -3.52 -9.61
N ALA A 67 6.97 -3.57 -8.65
CA ALA A 67 6.58 -2.39 -7.88
C ALA A 67 7.75 -1.85 -7.03
N TYR A 68 8.59 -2.71 -6.46
CA TYR A 68 9.79 -2.26 -5.75
C TYR A 68 10.75 -1.53 -6.68
N LEU A 69 11.10 -2.13 -7.82
CA LEU A 69 12.05 -1.52 -8.78
C LEU A 69 11.54 -0.17 -9.29
N HIS A 70 10.26 -0.10 -9.62
CA HIS A 70 9.63 1.15 -10.04
C HIS A 70 9.63 2.22 -8.95
N THR A 71 9.25 1.84 -7.72
CA THR A 71 9.25 2.75 -6.58
C THR A 71 10.65 3.27 -6.28
N LEU A 72 11.66 2.40 -6.33
CA LEU A 72 13.05 2.79 -6.10
C LEU A 72 13.51 3.83 -7.13
N ALA A 73 13.22 3.61 -8.42
CA ALA A 73 13.55 4.55 -9.48
C ALA A 73 12.86 5.91 -9.30
N LEU A 74 11.62 5.93 -8.79
CA LEU A 74 10.92 7.17 -8.44
C LEU A 74 11.56 7.88 -7.26
N LEU A 75 11.88 7.16 -6.18
CA LEU A 75 12.44 7.73 -4.96
C LEU A 75 13.86 8.31 -5.15
N GLN A 76 14.56 7.89 -6.19
CA GLN A 76 15.86 8.45 -6.59
C GLN A 76 15.74 9.79 -7.34
N GLN A 77 14.53 10.19 -7.74
CA GLN A 77 14.33 11.48 -8.39
C GLN A 77 14.51 12.63 -7.38
N PRO A 78 15.08 13.77 -7.79
CA PRO A 78 15.45 14.87 -6.88
C PRO A 78 14.33 15.34 -5.94
N GLN A 79 13.09 15.40 -6.43
CA GLN A 79 11.94 15.84 -5.65
C GLN A 79 11.51 14.89 -4.53
N PHE A 80 11.98 13.63 -4.56
CA PHE A 80 11.65 12.62 -3.56
C PHE A 80 12.85 12.17 -2.72
N ALA A 81 14.07 12.53 -3.12
CA ALA A 81 15.30 12.04 -2.52
C ALA A 81 15.40 12.35 -1.01
N GLU A 82 14.91 13.50 -0.54
CA GLU A 82 14.91 13.87 0.87
C GLU A 82 13.98 13.01 1.73
N HIS A 83 12.97 12.37 1.10
CA HIS A 83 11.99 11.53 1.80
C HIS A 83 12.39 10.06 1.86
N PHE A 84 13.43 9.67 1.14
CA PHE A 84 13.93 8.30 1.13
C PHE A 84 15.30 8.21 1.79
N GLN A 85 15.41 7.37 2.82
CA GLN A 85 16.66 7.06 3.47
C GLN A 85 17.10 5.66 3.05
N GLN A 86 18.11 5.60 2.19
CA GLN A 86 18.73 4.35 1.73
C GLN A 86 19.65 3.79 2.82
N THR A 87 19.07 3.14 3.82
CA THR A 87 19.81 2.48 4.91
C THR A 87 20.24 1.06 4.54
N GLY A 88 19.78 0.56 3.41
CA GLY A 88 19.70 -0.87 3.15
C GLY A 88 18.69 -1.59 4.04
N VAL A 89 18.45 -2.84 3.73
CA VAL A 89 17.61 -3.76 4.52
C VAL A 89 18.31 -5.10 4.65
N LEU A 90 18.41 -5.61 5.86
CA LEU A 90 18.77 -6.99 6.16
C LEU A 90 17.49 -7.79 6.45
N TRP A 91 17.21 -8.76 5.62
CA TRP A 91 16.15 -9.73 5.88
C TRP A 91 16.75 -10.96 6.55
N LEU A 92 16.51 -11.08 7.86
CA LEU A 92 17.05 -12.16 8.67
C LEU A 92 16.39 -13.49 8.32
N ASP A 93 17.20 -14.52 8.19
CA ASP A 93 16.74 -15.87 7.84
C ASP A 93 15.77 -16.40 8.89
N GLN A 94 14.60 -16.85 8.44
CA GLN A 94 13.60 -17.56 9.21
C GLN A 94 13.46 -18.98 8.66
N ASP A 95 14.43 -19.81 8.99
CA ASP A 95 14.48 -21.28 8.93
C ASP A 95 14.31 -22.02 7.58
N ARG A 96 13.77 -21.48 6.52
CA ARG A 96 13.68 -22.15 5.20
C ARG A 96 13.49 -21.18 4.03
N SER A 97 13.10 -19.96 4.29
CA SER A 97 12.67 -19.04 3.24
C SER A 97 13.78 -18.58 2.30
N LEU A 98 15.03 -18.64 2.72
CA LEU A 98 16.19 -18.23 1.90
C LEU A 98 16.70 -19.33 0.96
N GLN A 99 16.35 -20.60 1.17
CA GLN A 99 16.83 -21.70 0.33
C GLN A 99 16.12 -21.74 -1.04
N ASP A 100 14.88 -21.27 -1.08
CA ASP A 100 14.03 -21.30 -2.28
C ASP A 100 14.06 -19.99 -3.08
N VAL A 101 14.83 -19.00 -2.60
CA VAL A 101 14.86 -17.68 -3.24
C VAL A 101 16.02 -17.60 -4.22
N ASP A 102 15.70 -17.40 -5.49
CA ASP A 102 16.69 -17.16 -6.52
C ASP A 102 17.17 -15.70 -6.52
N ALA A 103 18.23 -15.44 -5.73
CA ALA A 103 18.93 -14.16 -5.75
C ALA A 103 19.89 -14.03 -6.94
N THR A 104 20.01 -15.07 -7.77
CA THR A 104 20.92 -15.06 -8.93
C THR A 104 20.25 -14.57 -10.21
N HIS A 105 18.91 -14.36 -10.19
CA HIS A 105 18.21 -13.81 -11.34
C HIS A 105 18.82 -12.47 -11.77
N PRO A 106 19.01 -12.20 -13.08
CA PRO A 106 19.68 -10.99 -13.58
C PRO A 106 19.14 -9.66 -13.01
N TRP A 107 17.85 -9.59 -12.67
CA TRP A 107 17.27 -8.38 -12.05
C TRP A 107 17.76 -8.11 -10.63
N TRP A 108 18.24 -9.16 -9.93
CA TRP A 108 18.73 -9.07 -8.56
C TRP A 108 20.25 -9.11 -8.48
N GLN A 109 20.92 -9.32 -9.62
CA GLN A 109 22.37 -9.29 -9.68
C GLN A 109 22.87 -7.93 -9.20
N GLU A 110 23.86 -7.94 -8.30
CA GLU A 110 24.40 -6.73 -7.65
C GLU A 110 23.40 -5.94 -6.77
N LYS A 111 22.16 -6.46 -6.58
CA LYS A 111 21.12 -5.83 -5.75
C LYS A 111 20.79 -6.62 -4.50
N VAL A 112 21.20 -7.90 -4.44
CA VAL A 112 20.93 -8.79 -3.31
C VAL A 112 22.13 -9.67 -3.04
N TRP A 113 22.59 -9.71 -1.79
CA TRP A 113 23.66 -10.58 -1.34
C TRP A 113 23.23 -11.44 -0.16
N ARG A 114 23.75 -12.66 -0.09
CA ARG A 114 23.65 -13.50 1.11
C ARG A 114 24.84 -13.17 2.00
N LEU A 115 24.54 -12.80 3.25
CA LEU A 115 25.54 -12.53 4.28
C LEU A 115 25.43 -13.60 5.37
N ASP A 116 26.57 -14.09 5.84
CA ASP A 116 26.61 -14.87 7.07
C ASP A 116 26.34 -13.97 8.29
N SER A 117 26.25 -14.56 9.48
CA SER A 117 25.90 -13.81 10.70
C SER A 117 26.95 -12.75 11.06
N LYS A 118 28.23 -12.98 10.74
CA LYS A 118 29.32 -12.03 11.00
C LYS A 118 29.20 -10.82 10.09
N ALA A 119 29.12 -11.04 8.79
CA ALA A 119 28.98 -9.97 7.80
C ALA A 119 27.64 -9.20 7.99
N ALA A 120 26.57 -9.91 8.34
CA ALA A 120 25.27 -9.28 8.66
C ALA A 120 25.38 -8.39 9.92
N SER A 121 26.10 -8.82 10.96
CA SER A 121 26.34 -8.02 12.17
C SER A 121 27.17 -6.78 11.88
N GLU A 122 28.23 -6.92 11.09
CA GLU A 122 29.07 -5.80 10.65
C GLU A 122 28.25 -4.78 9.86
N GLN A 123 27.36 -5.25 8.98
CA GLN A 123 26.46 -4.39 8.20
C GLN A 123 25.41 -3.70 9.08
N ALA A 124 24.82 -4.44 10.02
CA ALA A 124 23.80 -3.93 10.92
C ALA A 124 24.33 -2.93 11.95
N GLY A 125 25.57 -3.07 12.40
CA GLY A 125 26.13 -2.32 13.52
C GLY A 125 25.73 -2.89 14.89
N VAL A 126 25.04 -4.02 14.92
CA VAL A 126 24.60 -4.75 16.12
C VAL A 126 24.84 -6.25 15.92
N ALA A 127 25.01 -6.98 17.02
CA ALA A 127 25.26 -8.42 16.96
C ALA A 127 24.01 -9.18 16.46
N LEU A 128 24.19 -9.95 15.40
CA LEU A 128 23.19 -10.85 14.82
C LEU A 128 23.71 -12.28 14.85
N ASN A 129 22.87 -13.23 15.22
CA ASN A 129 23.21 -14.65 15.31
C ASN A 129 22.70 -15.46 14.11
N ARG A 130 22.27 -14.79 13.04
CA ARG A 130 21.68 -15.40 11.84
C ARG A 130 22.26 -14.82 10.57
N SER A 131 22.25 -15.62 9.50
CA SER A 131 22.46 -15.14 8.15
C SER A 131 21.31 -14.25 7.68
N ALA A 132 21.58 -13.46 6.66
CA ALA A 132 20.59 -12.52 6.11
C ALA A 132 20.71 -12.37 4.59
N LEU A 133 19.63 -11.94 3.95
CA LEU A 133 19.69 -11.30 2.64
C LEU A 133 19.88 -9.80 2.84
N TRP A 134 20.85 -9.25 2.16
CA TRP A 134 21.21 -7.85 2.14
C TRP A 134 20.70 -7.17 0.88
N PHE A 135 19.91 -6.12 1.04
CA PHE A 135 19.36 -5.27 -0.02
C PHE A 135 19.92 -3.84 0.13
N PRO A 136 21.04 -3.49 -0.50
CA PRO A 136 21.73 -2.21 -0.29
C PRO A 136 20.94 -1.00 -0.78
N GLU A 137 20.17 -1.16 -1.85
CA GLU A 137 19.36 -0.08 -2.43
C GLU A 137 18.03 0.13 -1.68
N ALA A 138 17.68 -0.78 -0.77
CA ALA A 138 16.49 -0.70 0.06
C ALA A 138 16.63 0.32 1.20
N GLY A 139 15.56 0.57 1.92
CA GLY A 139 15.57 1.51 3.04
C GLY A 139 14.18 1.82 3.54
N PHE A 140 13.97 3.05 3.99
CA PHE A 140 12.66 3.51 4.42
C PHE A 140 12.30 4.90 3.88
N ILE A 141 11.01 5.15 3.78
CA ILE A 141 10.43 6.45 3.40
C ILE A 141 9.96 7.16 4.65
N ARG A 142 10.24 8.46 4.77
CA ARG A 142 9.55 9.39 5.67
C ARG A 142 8.21 9.73 5.06
N THR A 143 7.15 9.15 5.59
CA THR A 143 5.86 9.08 4.89
C THR A 143 5.14 10.42 4.79
N ASP A 144 5.16 11.24 5.85
CA ASP A 144 4.49 12.54 5.88
C ASP A 144 5.07 13.47 4.80
N GLY A 145 6.40 13.58 4.73
CA GLY A 145 7.07 14.40 3.74
C GLY A 145 6.74 13.99 2.31
N LEU A 146 6.83 12.68 2.01
CA LEU A 146 6.49 12.18 0.68
C LEU A 146 5.04 12.49 0.30
N LEU A 147 4.08 12.24 1.20
CA LEU A 147 2.67 12.51 0.91
C LEU A 147 2.41 13.98 0.64
N ARG A 148 3.02 14.88 1.41
CA ARG A 148 2.92 16.33 1.18
C ARG A 148 3.51 16.74 -0.16
N THR A 149 4.67 16.22 -0.51
CA THR A 149 5.31 16.49 -1.81
C THR A 149 4.44 16.02 -2.98
N LEU A 150 3.84 14.83 -2.90
CA LEU A 150 2.93 14.33 -3.94
C LEU A 150 1.71 15.22 -4.14
N LEU A 151 1.17 15.76 -3.04
CA LEU A 151 -0.03 16.61 -3.07
C LEU A 151 0.27 18.09 -3.34
N ALA A 152 1.54 18.49 -3.34
CA ALA A 152 1.96 19.87 -3.62
C ALA A 152 2.12 20.17 -5.13
N HIS A 153 1.83 19.22 -6.01
CA HIS A 153 1.90 19.43 -7.46
C HIS A 153 0.93 20.54 -7.89
N GLU A 154 1.34 21.43 -8.79
CA GLU A 154 0.58 22.62 -9.24
C GLU A 154 -0.83 22.30 -9.76
N ASN A 155 -1.03 21.15 -10.39
CA ASN A 155 -2.31 20.67 -10.89
C ASN A 155 -3.12 19.88 -9.84
N VAL A 156 -2.66 19.79 -8.59
CA VAL A 156 -3.35 19.10 -7.49
C VAL A 156 -3.89 20.11 -6.50
N ARG A 157 -5.18 20.01 -6.20
CA ARG A 157 -5.82 20.71 -5.08
C ARG A 157 -6.23 19.71 -4.02
N ALA A 158 -5.56 19.68 -2.89
CA ALA A 158 -5.98 18.88 -1.73
C ALA A 158 -6.98 19.66 -0.85
N VAL A 159 -8.09 19.01 -0.50
CA VAL A 159 -9.14 19.56 0.38
C VAL A 159 -9.32 18.59 1.54
N PHE A 160 -8.88 19.01 2.70
CA PHE A 160 -8.96 18.27 3.95
C PHE A 160 -10.24 18.60 4.72
N ASN A 161 -10.58 17.79 5.74
CA ASN A 161 -11.86 17.85 6.46
C ASN A 161 -13.07 17.73 5.52
N ALA A 162 -12.86 17.15 4.35
CA ALA A 162 -13.84 16.97 3.29
C ALA A 162 -14.31 15.51 3.23
N ARG A 163 -15.06 15.07 4.23
CA ARG A 163 -15.65 13.72 4.24
C ARG A 163 -16.64 13.60 3.09
N VAL A 164 -16.38 12.70 2.15
CA VAL A 164 -17.31 12.38 1.08
C VAL A 164 -18.42 11.50 1.63
N CYS A 165 -19.67 11.94 1.43
CA CYS A 165 -20.88 11.28 1.94
C CYS A 165 -21.63 10.52 0.84
N GLY A 166 -21.32 10.77 -0.43
CA GLY A 166 -21.94 10.11 -1.58
C GLY A 166 -21.40 10.66 -2.90
N ALA A 167 -21.65 9.93 -3.97
CA ALA A 167 -21.36 10.36 -5.33
C ALA A 167 -22.49 9.89 -6.26
N GLU A 168 -22.95 10.77 -7.13
CA GLU A 168 -24.05 10.56 -8.07
C GLU A 168 -23.55 10.80 -9.50
N ALA A 169 -23.94 9.92 -10.42
CA ALA A 169 -23.71 10.11 -11.83
C ALA A 169 -24.73 11.10 -12.41
N LEU A 170 -24.27 12.19 -12.98
CA LEU A 170 -25.09 13.19 -13.68
C LEU A 170 -24.65 13.26 -15.14
N LYS A 171 -25.32 12.52 -16.02
CA LYS A 171 -24.96 12.41 -17.43
C LYS A 171 -23.49 11.97 -17.59
N SER A 172 -22.61 12.88 -18.03
CA SER A 172 -21.21 12.62 -18.30
C SER A 172 -20.25 12.96 -17.14
N GLN A 173 -20.76 13.38 -15.99
CA GLN A 173 -19.95 13.81 -14.86
C GLN A 173 -20.41 13.20 -13.53
N TRP A 174 -19.50 13.12 -12.58
CA TRP A 174 -19.80 12.82 -11.21
C TRP A 174 -20.13 14.08 -10.42
N ARG A 175 -21.15 14.02 -9.58
CA ARG A 175 -21.42 14.96 -8.50
C ARG A 175 -21.05 14.30 -7.18
N ILE A 176 -20.02 14.81 -6.52
CA ILE A 176 -19.49 14.28 -5.27
C ILE A 176 -19.96 15.17 -4.12
N ASN A 177 -20.69 14.59 -3.17
CA ASN A 177 -21.20 15.26 -1.98
C ASN A 177 -20.23 15.10 -0.83
N SER A 178 -19.78 16.19 -0.24
CA SER A 178 -18.89 16.18 0.91
C SER A 178 -19.32 17.16 1.99
N THR A 179 -18.70 17.07 3.16
CA THR A 179 -18.90 18.03 4.26
C THR A 179 -18.40 19.45 3.93
N GLN A 180 -17.64 19.61 2.84
CA GLN A 180 -17.16 20.91 2.33
C GLN A 180 -17.94 21.37 1.09
N GLY A 181 -19.10 20.77 0.82
CA GLY A 181 -19.93 21.08 -0.32
C GLY A 181 -19.82 20.08 -1.47
N TYR A 182 -20.25 20.51 -2.65
CA TYR A 182 -20.30 19.67 -3.84
C TYR A 182 -19.09 19.89 -4.74
N PHE A 183 -18.59 18.79 -5.31
CA PHE A 183 -17.56 18.79 -6.34
C PHE A 183 -18.10 18.08 -7.58
N SER A 184 -17.73 18.55 -8.77
CA SER A 184 -18.01 17.87 -10.03
C SER A 184 -16.71 17.36 -10.65
N ALA A 185 -16.77 16.20 -11.31
CA ALA A 185 -15.61 15.59 -11.94
C ALA A 185 -15.99 14.81 -13.21
N ASP A 186 -15.13 14.83 -14.20
CA ASP A 186 -15.26 14.02 -15.41
C ASP A 186 -14.93 12.55 -15.14
N ALA A 187 -14.09 12.27 -14.13
CA ALA A 187 -13.77 10.94 -13.64
C ALA A 187 -13.60 10.96 -12.10
N LEU A 188 -13.93 9.84 -11.46
CA LEU A 188 -13.81 9.65 -10.02
C LEU A 188 -12.87 8.49 -9.70
N VAL A 189 -11.88 8.72 -8.82
CA VAL A 189 -10.98 7.70 -8.29
C VAL A 189 -11.25 7.52 -6.81
N LEU A 190 -11.64 6.33 -6.39
CA LEU A 190 -11.86 5.98 -5.00
C LEU A 190 -10.60 5.30 -4.45
N ALA A 191 -9.86 6.02 -3.60
CA ALA A 191 -8.58 5.60 -3.02
C ALA A 191 -8.60 5.63 -1.48
N TYR A 192 -9.77 5.48 -0.89
CA TYR A 192 -9.96 5.45 0.55
C TYR A 192 -9.79 4.02 1.11
N ALA A 193 -9.42 3.93 2.38
CA ALA A 193 -9.42 2.67 3.09
C ALA A 193 -10.86 2.24 3.44
N GLY A 194 -11.17 1.00 3.31
CA GLY A 194 -12.43 0.24 3.31
C GLY A 194 -13.64 0.65 4.17
N SER A 195 -13.62 1.73 4.93
CA SER A 195 -14.80 2.26 5.61
C SER A 195 -15.26 3.55 4.95
N SER A 196 -16.28 3.47 4.13
CA SER A 196 -16.82 4.65 3.46
C SER A 196 -18.35 4.61 3.48
N SER A 197 -18.94 5.78 3.53
CA SER A 197 -20.36 5.97 3.27
C SER A 197 -20.72 5.92 1.77
N ILE A 198 -19.74 5.60 0.91
CA ILE A 198 -19.93 5.55 -0.55
C ILE A 198 -20.23 4.11 -0.94
N SER A 199 -21.47 3.83 -1.34
CA SER A 199 -21.94 2.50 -1.74
C SER A 199 -21.29 1.95 -3.02
N LEU A 200 -20.62 2.78 -3.79
CA LEU A 200 -20.01 2.39 -5.08
C LEU A 200 -18.96 1.27 -4.97
N THR A 201 -18.48 0.95 -3.77
CA THR A 201 -17.50 -0.13 -3.53
C THR A 201 -18.03 -1.24 -2.63
N ASP A 202 -19.32 -1.26 -2.31
CA ASP A 202 -19.93 -2.24 -1.37
C ASP A 202 -19.72 -3.70 -1.81
N GLY A 203 -19.53 -3.94 -3.09
CA GLY A 203 -19.25 -5.25 -3.67
C GLY A 203 -17.81 -5.73 -3.55
N LEU A 204 -16.85 -4.94 -3.11
CA LEU A 204 -15.44 -5.28 -3.15
C LEU A 204 -14.96 -5.98 -1.87
N PRO A 205 -14.19 -7.10 -1.98
CA PRO A 205 -13.83 -7.93 -0.84
C PRO A 205 -12.65 -7.36 -0.05
N LEU A 206 -12.89 -6.37 0.77
CA LEU A 206 -11.87 -5.77 1.64
C LEU A 206 -11.98 -6.31 3.07
N ARG A 207 -10.84 -6.52 3.70
CA ARG A 207 -10.73 -6.96 5.09
C ARG A 207 -9.81 -6.02 5.86
N PRO A 208 -10.26 -5.50 7.00
CA PRO A 208 -9.42 -4.70 7.88
C PRO A 208 -8.43 -5.58 8.64
N VAL A 209 -7.23 -5.08 8.79
CA VAL A 209 -6.21 -5.64 9.67
C VAL A 209 -5.63 -4.50 10.48
N ARG A 210 -5.88 -4.53 11.77
CA ARG A 210 -5.25 -3.60 12.70
C ARG A 210 -3.77 -3.94 12.84
N GLY A 211 -2.94 -2.93 12.92
CA GLY A 211 -1.53 -3.08 13.26
C GLY A 211 -1.04 -1.87 14.02
N GLN A 212 -0.32 -2.14 15.11
CA GLN A 212 0.36 -1.14 15.91
C GLN A 212 1.86 -1.24 15.72
N ILE A 213 2.49 -0.11 15.53
CA ILE A 213 3.93 0.07 15.62
C ILE A 213 4.28 0.69 16.98
N SER A 214 5.52 0.47 17.40
CA SER A 214 6.14 1.12 18.54
C SER A 214 7.27 2.01 18.07
N GLN A 215 7.43 3.17 18.71
CA GLN A 215 8.55 4.09 18.47
C GLN A 215 9.37 4.15 19.76
N ILE A 216 10.61 3.66 19.69
CA ILE A 216 11.49 3.47 20.84
C ILE A 216 12.46 4.65 20.91
N PRO A 217 12.42 5.48 21.97
CA PRO A 217 13.31 6.62 22.17
C PRO A 217 14.66 6.14 22.73
N THR A 218 15.50 5.58 21.89
CA THR A 218 16.82 5.10 22.29
C THR A 218 17.83 5.26 21.16
N ALA A 219 19.11 5.24 21.50
CA ALA A 219 20.22 5.33 20.56
C ALA A 219 20.88 3.95 20.36
N ILE A 220 20.18 3.02 19.72
CA ILE A 220 20.80 1.77 19.27
C ILE A 220 21.72 2.10 18.08
N PRO A 221 22.98 1.59 18.04
CA PRO A 221 23.91 1.88 16.94
C PRO A 221 23.55 1.10 15.67
N LEU A 222 22.29 1.01 15.35
CA LEU A 222 21.76 0.33 14.19
C LEU A 222 21.94 1.17 12.93
N ARG A 223 22.60 0.60 11.92
CA ARG A 223 22.91 1.27 10.65
C ARG A 223 21.96 0.93 9.53
N THR A 224 21.32 -0.24 9.58
CA THR A 224 20.43 -0.73 8.54
C THR A 224 19.08 -1.13 9.11
N THR A 225 18.04 -1.16 8.27
CA THR A 225 16.75 -1.71 8.67
C THR A 225 16.80 -3.22 8.75
N LEU A 226 16.34 -3.80 9.86
CA LEU A 226 16.24 -5.25 10.07
C LEU A 226 14.79 -5.70 9.85
N CYS A 227 14.60 -6.76 9.06
CA CYS A 227 13.30 -7.44 8.86
C CYS A 227 13.42 -8.89 9.33
N TYR A 228 12.48 -9.35 10.19
CA TYR A 228 12.53 -10.67 10.82
C TYR A 228 11.12 -11.29 11.02
N GLY A 229 10.17 -10.90 10.17
CA GLY A 229 8.73 -11.14 10.35
C GLY A 229 8.03 -9.90 10.91
N GLY A 230 8.70 -9.18 11.83
CA GLY A 230 8.56 -7.76 12.12
C GLY A 230 9.68 -6.96 11.48
N TYR A 231 9.95 -5.77 12.03
CA TYR A 231 11.08 -4.93 11.61
C TYR A 231 11.57 -4.02 12.73
N LEU A 232 12.82 -3.58 12.59
CA LEU A 232 13.43 -2.50 13.36
C LEU A 232 14.16 -1.56 12.39
N THR A 233 13.88 -0.26 12.45
CA THR A 233 14.59 0.75 11.66
C THR A 233 15.77 1.35 12.41
N PRO A 234 16.78 1.89 11.73
CA PRO A 234 17.68 2.88 12.30
C PRO A 234 16.87 4.04 12.91
N SER A 235 17.51 4.78 13.83
CA SER A 235 16.85 5.94 14.43
C SER A 235 16.59 7.02 13.38
N ASP A 236 15.37 7.51 13.36
CA ASP A 236 14.98 8.73 12.64
C ASP A 236 14.25 9.65 13.60
N SER A 237 14.64 10.93 13.61
CA SER A 237 14.07 11.93 14.52
C SER A 237 14.08 11.51 16.02
N GLY A 238 15.09 10.75 16.44
CA GLY A 238 15.27 10.29 17.82
C GLY A 238 14.54 9.00 18.20
N TYR A 239 13.87 8.33 17.24
CA TYR A 239 13.12 7.11 17.49
C TYR A 239 13.47 5.99 16.51
N HIS A 240 13.58 4.77 17.02
CA HIS A 240 13.52 3.56 16.20
C HIS A 240 12.07 3.10 16.03
N CYS A 241 11.65 2.76 14.83
CA CYS A 241 10.34 2.15 14.61
C CYS A 241 10.45 0.63 14.66
N VAL A 242 9.60 0.01 15.49
CA VAL A 242 9.46 -1.45 15.65
C VAL A 242 8.04 -1.86 15.33
N GLY A 243 7.87 -2.95 14.63
CA GLY A 243 6.54 -3.45 14.34
C GLY A 243 6.49 -4.58 13.33
N ALA A 244 5.29 -4.96 13.06
CA ALA A 244 4.06 -4.45 13.61
C ALA A 244 3.18 -5.62 14.05
N THR A 245 2.26 -5.33 14.98
CA THR A 245 1.21 -6.30 15.29
C THR A 245 0.31 -6.55 14.09
N PHE A 246 -0.41 -7.67 14.11
CA PHE A 246 -1.28 -8.09 13.03
C PHE A 246 -2.56 -8.70 13.61
N SER A 247 -3.63 -7.90 13.71
CA SER A 247 -4.91 -8.28 14.30
C SER A 247 -6.04 -8.18 13.26
N PRO A 248 -6.35 -9.29 12.55
CA PRO A 248 -7.43 -9.31 11.57
C PRO A 248 -8.78 -9.01 12.20
N MET A 249 -9.62 -8.25 11.51
CA MET A 249 -10.98 -7.89 11.89
C MET A 249 -11.11 -7.02 13.16
N ASP A 250 -10.02 -6.62 13.80
CA ASP A 250 -10.03 -5.62 14.86
C ASP A 250 -10.08 -4.21 14.21
N LEU A 251 -11.12 -3.44 14.52
CA LEU A 251 -11.38 -2.11 13.97
C LEU A 251 -10.93 -0.97 14.88
N GLN A 252 -10.48 -1.28 16.07
CA GLN A 252 -10.03 -0.26 17.02
C GLN A 252 -8.66 0.30 16.62
N THR A 253 -8.45 1.57 16.86
CA THR A 253 -7.17 2.25 16.53
C THR A 253 -6.53 2.90 17.75
N ASP A 254 -7.00 2.55 18.96
CA ASP A 254 -6.37 2.87 20.22
C ASP A 254 -4.98 2.26 20.33
N ILE A 255 -4.07 2.94 21.01
CA ILE A 255 -2.74 2.39 21.31
C ILE A 255 -2.88 1.47 22.52
N ARG A 256 -2.27 0.28 22.44
CA ARG A 256 -2.36 -0.76 23.48
C ARG A 256 -0.97 -1.16 23.98
N ASP A 257 -0.81 -1.22 25.28
CA ASP A 257 0.44 -1.66 25.90
C ASP A 257 0.79 -3.12 25.55
N GLN A 258 -0.24 -3.97 25.38
CA GLN A 258 -0.04 -5.35 24.94
C GLN A 258 0.62 -5.45 23.55
N ASP A 259 0.35 -4.51 22.66
CA ASP A 259 0.98 -4.46 21.35
C ASP A 259 2.43 -3.97 21.44
N HIS A 260 2.74 -3.05 22.36
CA HIS A 260 4.13 -2.68 22.67
C HIS A 260 4.90 -3.89 23.21
N GLN A 261 4.30 -4.63 24.13
CA GLN A 261 4.90 -5.85 24.67
C GLN A 261 5.11 -6.91 23.59
N PHE A 262 4.14 -7.10 22.70
CA PHE A 262 4.29 -8.01 21.55
C PHE A 262 5.47 -7.59 20.65
N ASN A 263 5.56 -6.33 20.28
CA ASN A 263 6.64 -5.82 19.44
C ASN A 263 8.02 -5.97 20.13
N ALA A 264 8.09 -5.74 21.43
CA ALA A 264 9.31 -5.95 22.24
C ALA A 264 9.72 -7.43 22.28
N ASN A 265 8.76 -8.31 22.53
CA ASN A 265 9.02 -9.76 22.60
C ASN A 265 9.50 -10.32 21.26
N GLU A 266 8.86 -9.92 20.14
CA GLU A 266 9.29 -10.34 18.80
C GLU A 266 10.69 -9.78 18.45
N LEU A 267 11.00 -8.55 18.84
CA LEU A 267 12.33 -7.98 18.68
C LEU A 267 13.36 -8.80 19.49
N GLY A 268 13.14 -9.02 20.78
CA GLY A 268 14.04 -9.75 21.67
C GLY A 268 14.25 -11.21 21.25
N LYS A 269 13.20 -11.88 20.78
CA LYS A 269 13.27 -13.24 20.24
C LYS A 269 14.16 -13.35 19.00
N ASN A 270 14.09 -12.36 18.11
CA ASN A 270 14.82 -12.36 16.85
C ASN A 270 16.22 -11.73 16.95
N ILE A 271 16.42 -10.78 17.87
CA ILE A 271 17.68 -10.06 18.08
C ILE A 271 17.93 -9.96 19.59
N PRO A 272 18.32 -11.08 20.26
CA PRO A 272 18.48 -11.12 21.71
C PRO A 272 19.44 -10.06 22.25
N ALA A 273 20.47 -9.72 21.51
CA ALA A 273 21.47 -8.73 21.90
C ALA A 273 20.87 -7.33 22.15
N LEU A 274 19.68 -7.04 21.63
CA LEU A 274 19.00 -5.76 21.84
C LEU A 274 17.97 -5.81 22.97
N ALA A 275 17.52 -7.00 23.39
CA ALA A 275 16.44 -7.14 24.36
C ALA A 275 16.73 -6.45 25.70
N GLU A 276 17.98 -6.54 26.18
CA GLU A 276 18.41 -5.96 27.46
C GLU A 276 18.67 -4.45 27.39
N SER A 277 18.85 -3.90 26.20
CA SER A 277 19.18 -2.48 25.98
C SER A 277 17.94 -1.61 25.74
N LEU A 278 16.75 -2.20 25.66
CA LEU A 278 15.53 -1.45 25.41
C LEU A 278 15.10 -0.63 26.62
N PRO A 279 14.71 0.63 26.44
CA PRO A 279 14.18 1.45 27.53
C PRO A 279 12.80 0.95 28.00
N LEU A 280 12.33 1.42 29.15
CA LEU A 280 11.02 1.07 29.69
C LEU A 280 9.92 1.40 28.67
N GLN A 281 9.00 0.48 28.44
CA GLN A 281 7.94 0.64 27.43
C GLN A 281 7.00 1.82 27.69
N VAL A 282 6.88 2.26 28.94
CA VAL A 282 6.12 3.46 29.30
C VAL A 282 6.59 4.74 28.60
N THR A 283 7.82 4.76 28.09
CA THR A 283 8.37 5.88 27.32
C THR A 283 8.15 5.74 25.80
N TRP A 284 7.59 4.62 25.35
CA TRP A 284 7.41 4.37 23.95
C TRP A 284 6.19 5.10 23.41
N LEU A 285 6.36 5.70 22.23
CA LEU A 285 5.23 6.17 21.45
C LEU A 285 4.68 5.03 20.61
N GLY A 286 3.44 5.16 20.17
CA GLY A 286 2.80 4.18 19.34
C GLY A 286 1.92 4.79 18.26
N ARG A 287 1.64 4.00 17.23
CA ARG A 287 0.60 4.31 16.27
C ARG A 287 -0.10 3.03 15.84
N ALA A 288 -1.41 3.00 15.98
CA ALA A 288 -2.27 1.94 15.49
C ALA A 288 -3.09 2.42 14.30
N SER A 289 -3.26 1.57 13.30
CA SER A 289 -4.06 1.89 12.13
C SER A 289 -4.61 0.64 11.45
N LEU A 290 -5.62 0.83 10.60
CA LEU A 290 -6.21 -0.23 9.80
C LEU A 290 -5.54 -0.30 8.43
N ARG A 291 -5.04 -1.50 8.11
CA ARG A 291 -4.61 -1.87 6.77
C ARG A 291 -5.74 -2.65 6.11
N TRP A 292 -6.30 -2.11 5.07
CA TRP A 292 -7.32 -2.82 4.31
C TRP A 292 -6.66 -3.63 3.21
N GLN A 293 -6.98 -4.92 3.17
CA GLN A 293 -6.39 -5.86 2.23
C GLN A 293 -7.44 -6.71 1.53
N THR A 294 -7.11 -7.18 0.36
CA THR A 294 -7.88 -8.13 -0.42
C THR A 294 -7.60 -9.57 0.02
N PRO A 295 -8.42 -10.55 -0.38
CA PRO A 295 -8.19 -11.96 -0.08
C PRO A 295 -6.88 -12.55 -0.64
N ASP A 296 -6.35 -11.99 -1.73
CA ASP A 296 -5.12 -12.43 -2.41
C ASP A 296 -3.92 -11.52 -2.15
N PHE A 297 -4.07 -10.54 -1.24
CA PHE A 297 -3.03 -9.58 -0.85
C PHE A 297 -2.52 -8.66 -1.98
N SER A 298 -3.19 -8.65 -3.13
CA SER A 298 -2.93 -7.71 -4.22
C SER A 298 -3.98 -6.61 -4.21
N PRO A 299 -3.63 -5.34 -4.38
CA PRO A 299 -4.61 -4.26 -4.39
C PRO A 299 -5.61 -4.42 -5.54
N MET A 300 -6.70 -3.70 -5.46
CA MET A 300 -7.62 -3.50 -6.58
C MET A 300 -7.35 -2.13 -7.17
N ALA A 301 -6.99 -2.09 -8.47
CA ALA A 301 -6.70 -0.87 -9.21
C ALA A 301 -7.19 -0.96 -10.65
N GLY A 302 -7.84 0.09 -11.13
CA GLY A 302 -8.38 0.20 -12.49
C GLY A 302 -9.85 0.60 -12.50
N ARG A 303 -10.46 0.53 -13.68
CA ARG A 303 -11.87 0.86 -13.89
C ARG A 303 -12.78 -0.07 -13.09
N HIS A 304 -13.78 0.50 -12.45
CA HIS A 304 -14.74 -0.23 -11.63
C HIS A 304 -16.18 -0.01 -12.13
N ASP A 305 -16.91 -1.11 -12.21
CA ASP A 305 -18.34 -1.10 -12.50
C ASP A 305 -19.12 -1.56 -11.24
N PRO A 306 -19.76 -0.66 -10.51
CA PRO A 306 -20.53 -1.02 -9.32
C PRO A 306 -21.78 -1.84 -9.62
N SER A 307 -22.26 -1.88 -10.88
CA SER A 307 -23.42 -2.64 -11.31
C SER A 307 -23.10 -4.09 -11.70
N LEU A 308 -21.83 -4.43 -11.89
CA LEU A 308 -21.39 -5.72 -12.42
C LEU A 308 -21.98 -6.93 -11.66
N LEU A 309 -21.98 -6.86 -10.33
CA LEU A 309 -22.50 -7.94 -9.51
C LEU A 309 -23.99 -8.20 -9.81
N ASN A 310 -24.78 -7.13 -9.90
CA ASN A 310 -26.20 -7.23 -10.21
C ASN A 310 -26.42 -7.74 -11.64
N ALA A 311 -25.69 -7.22 -12.61
CA ALA A 311 -25.77 -7.68 -14.00
C ALA A 311 -25.48 -9.17 -14.13
N LEU A 312 -24.54 -9.71 -13.36
CA LEU A 312 -24.19 -11.13 -13.40
C LEU A 312 -25.23 -12.05 -12.74
N THR A 313 -26.13 -11.54 -11.91
CA THR A 313 -27.21 -12.36 -11.34
C THR A 313 -28.17 -12.89 -12.42
N GLU A 314 -28.30 -12.20 -13.55
CA GLU A 314 -29.16 -12.57 -14.68
C GLU A 314 -28.50 -13.57 -15.63
N HIS A 315 -27.19 -13.85 -15.42
CA HIS A 315 -26.41 -14.74 -16.29
C HIS A 315 -25.99 -16.03 -15.55
N PRO A 316 -26.31 -17.22 -16.07
CA PRO A 316 -25.85 -18.46 -15.46
C PRO A 316 -24.32 -18.57 -15.58
N PRO A 317 -23.65 -19.19 -14.60
CA PRO A 317 -22.21 -19.40 -14.61
C PRO A 317 -21.75 -20.13 -15.87
N ARG A 318 -20.72 -19.61 -16.53
CA ARG A 318 -20.13 -20.20 -17.76
C ARG A 318 -18.63 -20.03 -17.77
N LYS A 319 -17.94 -20.81 -18.61
CA LYS A 319 -16.50 -20.69 -18.83
C LYS A 319 -16.12 -19.32 -19.44
N HIS A 320 -16.93 -18.83 -20.35
CA HIS A 320 -16.72 -17.55 -21.02
C HIS A 320 -17.60 -16.47 -20.38
N ARG A 321 -17.05 -15.29 -20.22
CA ARG A 321 -17.77 -14.12 -19.70
C ARG A 321 -18.87 -13.71 -20.69
N PRO A 322 -20.08 -13.38 -20.22
CA PRO A 322 -21.10 -12.81 -21.09
C PRO A 322 -20.68 -11.41 -21.56
N GLU A 323 -21.18 -10.99 -22.70
CA GLU A 323 -21.17 -9.57 -23.07
C GLU A 323 -22.20 -8.85 -22.21
N LEU A 324 -21.73 -7.88 -21.45
CA LEU A 324 -22.56 -7.03 -20.62
C LEU A 324 -22.64 -5.64 -21.26
N ALA A 325 -23.80 -5.00 -21.11
CA ALA A 325 -23.93 -3.61 -21.51
C ALA A 325 -22.94 -2.75 -20.71
N THR A 326 -22.28 -1.83 -21.39
CA THR A 326 -21.45 -0.83 -20.71
C THR A 326 -22.35 0.04 -19.82
N PRO A 327 -22.04 0.20 -18.52
CA PRO A 327 -22.86 1.02 -17.65
C PRO A 327 -22.87 2.47 -18.16
N ASP A 328 -24.03 3.10 -18.14
CA ASP A 328 -24.19 4.53 -18.45
C ASP A 328 -23.77 5.37 -17.24
N LEU A 329 -22.49 5.27 -16.90
CA LEU A 329 -21.87 5.97 -15.78
C LEU A 329 -20.60 6.70 -16.26
N PRO A 330 -20.31 7.89 -15.73
CA PRO A 330 -19.02 8.53 -15.95
C PRO A 330 -17.90 7.61 -15.46
N PRO A 331 -16.66 7.76 -15.94
CA PRO A 331 -15.55 6.90 -15.56
C PRO A 331 -15.35 6.85 -14.03
N LEU A 332 -15.36 5.62 -13.48
CA LEU A 332 -15.10 5.32 -12.07
C LEU A 332 -13.92 4.37 -11.96
N TYR A 333 -12.98 4.73 -11.09
CA TYR A 333 -11.78 3.95 -10.82
C TYR A 333 -11.62 3.70 -9.33
N VAL A 334 -10.90 2.65 -8.97
CA VAL A 334 -10.52 2.36 -7.58
C VAL A 334 -9.02 2.13 -7.46
N SER A 335 -8.44 2.51 -6.33
CA SER A 335 -7.07 2.18 -5.89
C SER A 335 -7.13 1.85 -4.40
N ILE A 336 -7.50 0.61 -4.06
CA ILE A 336 -7.83 0.19 -2.70
C ILE A 336 -7.26 -1.19 -2.36
N GLY A 337 -7.22 -1.51 -1.07
CA GLY A 337 -6.83 -2.85 -0.63
C GLY A 337 -5.33 -3.12 -0.66
N HIS A 338 -4.48 -2.10 -0.56
CA HIS A 338 -3.01 -2.21 -0.62
C HIS A 338 -2.36 -2.94 0.56
N GLY A 339 -3.09 -3.18 1.63
CA GLY A 339 -2.58 -3.88 2.81
C GLY A 339 -1.33 -3.20 3.40
N ALA A 340 -0.29 -4.00 3.64
CA ALA A 340 0.98 -3.53 4.20
C ALA A 340 2.00 -3.06 3.14
N LYS A 341 1.66 -3.12 1.84
CA LYS A 341 2.59 -2.85 0.73
C LYS A 341 2.22 -1.60 -0.07
N GLY A 342 1.43 -0.70 0.52
CA GLY A 342 0.92 0.50 -0.16
C GLY A 342 2.02 1.36 -0.77
N TYR A 343 3.10 1.63 -0.04
CA TYR A 343 4.19 2.50 -0.50
C TYR A 343 5.00 1.96 -1.69
N THR A 344 4.89 0.67 -1.99
CA THR A 344 5.44 0.09 -3.22
C THR A 344 4.39 -0.08 -4.31
N GLN A 345 3.21 -0.59 -3.98
CA GLN A 345 2.22 -1.00 -4.98
C GLN A 345 1.34 0.15 -5.49
N ALA A 346 1.21 1.25 -4.73
CA ALA A 346 0.33 2.36 -5.11
C ALA A 346 0.76 3.06 -6.41
N TRP A 347 2.05 3.07 -6.71
CA TRP A 347 2.58 3.66 -7.94
C TRP A 347 2.16 2.88 -9.18
N VAL A 348 2.29 1.56 -9.14
CA VAL A 348 1.83 0.68 -10.22
C VAL A 348 0.32 0.81 -10.43
N ALA A 349 -0.42 0.85 -9.33
CA ALA A 349 -1.87 1.06 -9.34
C ALA A 349 -2.25 2.41 -9.98
N ALA A 350 -1.55 3.48 -9.61
CA ALA A 350 -1.75 4.83 -10.16
C ALA A 350 -1.46 4.89 -11.66
N GLU A 351 -0.36 4.25 -12.10
CA GLU A 351 -0.01 4.19 -13.52
C GLU A 351 -1.05 3.41 -14.35
N ILE A 352 -1.55 2.28 -13.85
CA ILE A 352 -2.63 1.52 -14.52
C ILE A 352 -3.87 2.40 -14.68
N ILE A 353 -4.33 3.04 -13.61
CA ILE A 353 -5.49 3.94 -13.66
C ILE A 353 -5.28 5.08 -14.64
N ALA A 354 -4.10 5.71 -14.59
CA ALA A 354 -3.80 6.82 -15.47
C ALA A 354 -3.71 6.39 -16.94
N ASN A 355 -3.18 5.19 -17.24
CA ASN A 355 -3.17 4.65 -18.59
C ASN A 355 -4.59 4.37 -19.12
N GLU A 356 -5.48 3.86 -18.29
CA GLU A 356 -6.88 3.65 -18.65
C GLU A 356 -7.61 4.98 -18.90
N ILE A 357 -7.37 6.02 -18.09
CA ILE A 357 -7.95 7.36 -18.25
C ILE A 357 -7.46 8.02 -19.55
N THR A 358 -6.17 7.89 -19.85
CA THR A 358 -5.56 8.51 -21.04
C THR A 358 -5.72 7.65 -22.29
N ASN A 359 -6.27 6.43 -22.16
CA ASN A 359 -6.32 5.44 -23.24
C ASN A 359 -4.94 5.18 -23.87
N THR A 360 -3.90 5.11 -23.04
CA THR A 360 -2.53 4.81 -23.46
C THR A 360 -2.14 3.37 -23.09
N PRO A 361 -1.27 2.72 -23.90
CA PRO A 361 -0.79 1.38 -23.56
C PRO A 361 -0.12 1.35 -22.19
N SER A 362 -0.43 0.32 -21.41
CA SER A 362 0.21 0.12 -20.11
C SER A 362 1.66 -0.38 -20.30
N PRO A 363 2.65 0.18 -19.58
CA PRO A 363 4.00 -0.35 -19.57
C PRO A 363 4.11 -1.66 -18.76
N TRP A 364 3.06 -1.99 -18.00
CA TRP A 364 3.03 -3.18 -17.15
C TRP A 364 2.57 -4.42 -17.90
N PRO A 365 3.11 -5.61 -17.56
CA PRO A 365 2.61 -6.87 -18.11
C PRO A 365 1.08 -7.00 -17.93
N GLU A 366 0.41 -7.57 -18.92
CA GLU A 366 -1.05 -7.77 -18.86
C GLU A 366 -1.47 -8.64 -17.65
N SER A 367 -0.60 -9.56 -17.23
CA SER A 367 -0.80 -10.36 -16.02
C SER A 367 -0.93 -9.51 -14.76
N ILE A 368 -0.17 -8.41 -14.66
CA ILE A 368 -0.25 -7.47 -13.54
C ILE A 368 -1.57 -6.69 -13.57
N ALA A 369 -1.96 -6.17 -14.72
CA ALA A 369 -3.26 -5.49 -14.88
C ALA A 369 -4.43 -6.42 -14.50
N LYS A 370 -4.41 -7.67 -14.96
CA LYS A 370 -5.41 -8.69 -14.58
C LYS A 370 -5.39 -9.01 -13.08
N GLN A 371 -4.20 -9.10 -12.49
CA GLN A 371 -4.04 -9.33 -11.04
C GLN A 371 -4.60 -8.18 -10.21
N LEU A 372 -4.55 -6.95 -10.71
CA LEU A 372 -5.05 -5.76 -10.03
C LEU A 372 -6.50 -5.41 -10.38
N ALA A 373 -7.09 -6.02 -11.40
CA ALA A 373 -8.46 -5.73 -11.84
C ALA A 373 -9.47 -5.77 -10.68
N PRO A 374 -10.27 -4.71 -10.47
CA PRO A 374 -11.20 -4.63 -9.33
C PRO A 374 -12.26 -5.74 -9.33
N ASP A 375 -12.67 -6.17 -10.51
CA ASP A 375 -13.73 -7.15 -10.75
C ASP A 375 -13.26 -8.61 -10.70
N ARG A 376 -11.93 -8.87 -10.55
CA ARG A 376 -11.35 -10.22 -10.62
C ARG A 376 -11.98 -11.24 -9.68
N PHE A 377 -12.41 -10.80 -8.48
CA PHE A 377 -13.06 -11.67 -7.50
C PHE A 377 -14.50 -12.00 -7.90
N ILE A 378 -15.23 -11.01 -8.42
CA ILE A 378 -16.61 -11.17 -8.89
C ILE A 378 -16.64 -12.18 -10.03
N TRP A 379 -15.79 -12.00 -11.04
CA TRP A 379 -15.68 -12.92 -12.17
C TRP A 379 -15.27 -14.33 -11.78
N ARG A 380 -14.26 -14.46 -10.90
CA ARG A 380 -13.81 -15.75 -10.40
C ARG A 380 -14.92 -16.52 -9.70
N ASP A 381 -15.66 -15.84 -8.84
CA ASP A 381 -16.69 -16.48 -8.03
C ASP A 381 -17.94 -16.78 -8.86
N TRP A 382 -18.30 -15.92 -9.81
CA TRP A 382 -19.34 -16.20 -10.78
C TRP A 382 -19.02 -17.42 -11.65
N GLN A 383 -17.82 -17.53 -12.20
CA GLN A 383 -17.39 -18.69 -13.00
C GLN A 383 -17.45 -20.02 -12.22
N ARG A 384 -17.32 -19.97 -10.90
CA ARG A 384 -17.41 -21.13 -10.00
C ARG A 384 -18.84 -21.44 -9.54
N GLY A 385 -19.83 -20.74 -10.06
CA GLY A 385 -21.22 -20.88 -9.63
C GLY A 385 -21.47 -20.37 -8.21
N ARG A 386 -20.62 -19.50 -7.71
CA ARG A 386 -20.77 -18.87 -6.40
C ARG A 386 -21.20 -17.42 -6.64
N LEU A 387 -22.43 -17.08 -6.20
CA LEU A 387 -22.80 -15.67 -6.09
C LEU A 387 -21.97 -15.07 -4.95
N TRP A 388 -21.07 -14.15 -5.29
CA TRP A 388 -20.32 -13.43 -4.30
C TRP A 388 -21.27 -12.52 -3.53
N THR A 389 -21.47 -12.81 -2.26
CA THR A 389 -22.15 -11.91 -1.33
C THR A 389 -21.08 -11.22 -0.49
N PRO A 390 -21.06 -9.87 -0.42
CA PRO A 390 -20.20 -9.18 0.53
C PRO A 390 -20.48 -9.80 1.90
N ARG A 391 -19.48 -10.43 2.50
CA ARG A 391 -19.59 -10.79 3.91
C ARG A 391 -19.64 -9.46 4.66
N ARG A 392 -20.84 -9.00 4.97
CA ARG A 392 -21.02 -7.95 5.96
C ARG A 392 -20.19 -8.37 7.16
N ALA A 393 -19.29 -7.48 7.62
CA ALA A 393 -18.66 -7.69 8.91
C ALA A 393 -19.79 -8.02 9.89
N ARG A 394 -19.84 -9.24 10.35
CA ARG A 394 -20.75 -9.59 11.46
C ARG A 394 -20.25 -8.76 12.62
N GLY A 395 -21.10 -7.80 13.04
CA GLY A 395 -20.85 -6.96 14.19
C GLY A 395 -20.66 -7.76 15.47
#